data_c7b42ee4548e1fce02c4eab8ea01ccfe
#
_entry.id   c7b42ee4548e1fce02c4eab8ea01ccfe
#
_cell.length_a   1.000
_cell.length_b   1.000
_cell.length_c   1.000
_cell.angle_alpha   90.00
_cell.angle_beta   90.00
_cell.angle_gamma   90.00
#
_symmetry.space_group_name_H-M   'P 1'
#
loop_
_entity.id
_entity.type
_entity.pdbx_description
1 polymer ?
#
loop_
_entity_poly.entity_id
_entity_poly.type
_entity_poly.pdbx_seq_one_letter_code
_entity_poly.pdbx_strand_id
1 'polypeptide(L)'
;HKEYRRQRQMCIRDSLWTLAIVAGVSVANIYYIQPLLNMIRHELGISEFRTNLIAMVTQIGYAAGLLFITPLGDLYQRKKIILVNFTVLIFSLLTIALTRNFHLILIASFLTGVCSMIPQIFIPIAAQFSRPEHKGRNVGIVLSGLLTGILASRVVSGFIGELIGWREMYHIAAGMMFICAIVVLKVLPDIQTNFQGKYSDLMKSLLALVKEYPQLRIYSIRAALNFGSLLAMWSCLAFKMGQAPFFANSDVIGMLGLCGVAGALTASFVGRYVKRVGVRRFNFIGCGLILFAWLLFFVGENTFVGIIAGIIIIDIGMQCIQLSNQTSIFELNPRASNRINTVFMTTYFIGGSMGTFLAGSFWQLYGWHGVISIGVILTGISLLITIFYKK
;
A
#
# COMPACT_ATOMS: atom_id res chain seq x y z
N HIS A 1 29.76 -30.51 4.55
CA HIS A 1 29.58 -29.04 4.70
C HIS A 1 29.22 -28.29 3.40
N LYS A 2 29.72 -28.67 2.22
CA LYS A 2 29.41 -28.04 0.92
C LYS A 2 28.00 -28.44 0.43
N GLU A 3 27.59 -29.67 0.60
CA GLU A 3 26.27 -30.17 0.19
C GLU A 3 25.14 -29.60 1.06
N TYR A 4 25.36 -29.49 2.36
CA TYR A 4 24.42 -28.84 3.29
C TYR A 4 24.25 -27.32 3.00
N ARG A 5 25.32 -26.66 2.56
CA ARG A 5 25.27 -25.28 2.08
C ARG A 5 24.55 -25.15 0.74
N ARG A 6 24.68 -26.12 -0.19
CA ARG A 6 23.97 -26.14 -1.47
C ARG A 6 22.46 -26.39 -1.29
N GLN A 7 22.08 -27.36 -0.46
CA GLN A 7 20.68 -27.62 -0.13
C GLN A 7 20.02 -26.41 0.55
N ARG A 8 20.71 -25.79 1.49
CA ARG A 8 20.23 -24.55 2.13
C ARG A 8 20.07 -23.38 1.12
N GLN A 9 20.91 -23.32 0.10
CA GLN A 9 20.84 -22.30 -0.94
C GLN A 9 19.71 -22.53 -1.96
N MET A 10 19.45 -23.79 -2.32
CA MET A 10 18.29 -24.13 -3.17
C MET A 10 16.98 -23.84 -2.42
N CYS A 11 16.85 -24.23 -1.17
CA CYS A 11 15.70 -23.91 -0.33
C CYS A 11 15.48 -22.41 -0.18
N ILE A 12 16.53 -21.58 -0.08
CA ILE A 12 16.41 -20.12 0.06
C ILE A 12 15.91 -19.49 -1.24
N ARG A 13 16.37 -19.94 -2.41
CA ARG A 13 15.94 -19.36 -3.70
C ARG A 13 14.47 -19.65 -4.00
N ASP A 14 14.03 -20.86 -3.73
CA ASP A 14 12.62 -21.26 -3.90
C ASP A 14 11.73 -20.56 -2.85
N SER A 15 12.25 -20.35 -1.64
CA SER A 15 11.58 -19.58 -0.59
C SER A 15 11.40 -18.11 -0.96
N LEU A 16 12.34 -17.49 -1.70
CA LEU A 16 12.23 -16.08 -2.09
C LEU A 16 11.07 -15.81 -3.07
N TRP A 17 10.90 -16.66 -4.08
CA TRP A 17 9.76 -16.56 -4.99
C TRP A 17 8.45 -16.80 -4.27
N THR A 18 8.44 -17.77 -3.37
CA THR A 18 7.30 -18.02 -2.49
C THR A 18 6.96 -16.79 -1.64
N LEU A 19 7.96 -16.17 -1.01
CA LEU A 19 7.76 -14.93 -0.23
C LEU A 19 7.25 -13.79 -1.11
N ALA A 20 7.74 -13.66 -2.35
CA ALA A 20 7.28 -12.66 -3.30
C ALA A 20 5.79 -12.85 -3.66
N ILE A 21 5.38 -14.08 -3.95
CA ILE A 21 3.98 -14.41 -4.28
C ILE A 21 3.08 -14.15 -3.06
N VAL A 22 3.46 -14.67 -1.89
CA VAL A 22 2.69 -14.47 -0.65
C VAL A 22 2.62 -13.00 -0.27
N ALA A 23 3.68 -12.22 -0.50
CA ALA A 23 3.68 -10.77 -0.29
C ALA A 23 2.65 -10.08 -1.20
N GLY A 24 2.64 -10.45 -2.48
CA GLY A 24 1.68 -9.91 -3.46
C GLY A 24 0.24 -10.23 -3.10
N VAL A 25 -0.06 -11.50 -2.78
CA VAL A 25 -1.40 -11.95 -2.38
C VAL A 25 -1.85 -11.28 -1.07
N SER A 26 -0.94 -11.11 -0.11
CA SER A 26 -1.26 -10.48 1.18
C SER A 26 -1.60 -9.00 1.04
N VAL A 27 -0.79 -8.23 0.30
CA VAL A 27 -1.05 -6.79 0.10
C VAL A 27 -2.26 -6.53 -0.78
N ALA A 28 -2.60 -7.45 -1.67
CA ALA A 28 -3.75 -7.35 -2.56
C ALA A 28 -5.07 -7.13 -1.79
N ASN A 29 -5.19 -7.68 -0.57
CA ASN A 29 -6.41 -7.62 0.24
C ASN A 29 -6.84 -6.18 0.59
N ILE A 30 -5.93 -5.23 0.65
CA ILE A 30 -6.28 -3.81 0.90
C ILE A 30 -6.74 -3.07 -0.35
N TYR A 31 -6.50 -3.62 -1.54
CA TYR A 31 -6.80 -2.97 -2.83
C TYR A 31 -7.99 -3.58 -3.57
N TYR A 32 -8.43 -4.81 -3.23
CA TYR A 32 -9.59 -5.46 -3.85
C TYR A 32 -10.85 -4.60 -3.84
N ILE A 33 -11.03 -3.82 -2.78
CA ILE A 33 -12.24 -3.01 -2.59
C ILE A 33 -12.39 -1.90 -3.63
N GLN A 34 -11.29 -1.36 -4.18
CA GLN A 34 -11.31 -0.13 -4.97
C GLN A 34 -12.23 -0.21 -6.20
N PRO A 35 -12.14 -1.22 -7.10
CA PRO A 35 -13.07 -1.32 -8.22
C PRO A 35 -14.47 -1.80 -7.80
N LEU A 36 -14.62 -2.36 -6.60
CA LEU A 36 -15.87 -2.94 -6.10
C LEU A 36 -16.75 -1.93 -5.33
N LEU A 37 -16.24 -0.73 -5.02
CA LEU A 37 -16.93 0.24 -4.17
C LEU A 37 -18.35 0.56 -4.65
N ASN A 38 -18.55 0.70 -5.95
CA ASN A 38 -19.86 1.02 -6.50
C ASN A 38 -20.84 -0.16 -6.36
N MET A 39 -20.39 -1.39 -6.56
CA MET A 39 -21.20 -2.60 -6.36
C MET A 39 -21.61 -2.77 -4.89
N ILE A 40 -20.66 -2.58 -3.97
CA ILE A 40 -20.90 -2.66 -2.52
C ILE A 40 -21.93 -1.62 -2.11
N ARG A 41 -21.79 -0.39 -2.61
CA ARG A 41 -22.74 0.70 -2.38
C ARG A 41 -24.15 0.32 -2.77
N HIS A 42 -24.34 -0.19 -3.98
CA HIS A 42 -25.67 -0.56 -4.50
C HIS A 42 -26.28 -1.72 -3.73
N GLU A 43 -25.50 -2.75 -3.44
CA GLU A 43 -26.05 -3.92 -2.72
C GLU A 43 -26.40 -3.62 -1.26
N LEU A 44 -25.57 -2.82 -0.56
CA LEU A 44 -25.82 -2.46 0.84
C LEU A 44 -26.79 -1.28 1.00
N GLY A 45 -27.13 -0.57 -0.09
CA GLY A 45 -28.00 0.61 -0.06
C GLY A 45 -27.44 1.76 0.79
N ILE A 46 -26.11 1.94 0.79
CA ILE A 46 -25.43 2.97 1.56
C ILE A 46 -24.89 4.09 0.66
N SER A 47 -24.58 5.25 1.27
CA SER A 47 -23.99 6.38 0.54
C SER A 47 -22.56 6.11 0.09
N GLU A 48 -22.09 6.87 -0.91
CA GLU A 48 -20.70 6.84 -1.37
C GLU A 48 -19.72 7.09 -0.23
N PHE A 49 -20.03 8.03 0.65
CA PHE A 49 -19.22 8.32 1.83
C PHE A 49 -19.09 7.10 2.75
N ARG A 50 -20.21 6.45 3.09
CA ARG A 50 -20.19 5.24 3.94
C ARG A 50 -19.42 4.11 3.29
N THR A 51 -19.55 3.95 1.97
CA THR A 51 -18.79 2.94 1.23
C THR A 51 -17.29 3.27 1.26
N ASN A 52 -16.94 4.55 1.10
CA ASN A 52 -15.55 5.00 1.14
C ASN A 52 -14.89 4.82 2.52
N LEU A 53 -15.68 4.90 3.61
CA LEU A 53 -15.20 4.59 4.95
C LEU A 53 -14.65 3.16 5.07
N ILE A 54 -15.17 2.19 4.32
CA ILE A 54 -14.65 0.82 4.32
C ILE A 54 -13.19 0.81 3.81
N ALA A 55 -12.93 1.50 2.70
CA ALA A 55 -11.57 1.64 2.17
C ALA A 55 -10.65 2.40 3.13
N MET A 56 -11.13 3.51 3.70
CA MET A 56 -10.38 4.31 4.69
C MET A 56 -9.98 3.47 5.91
N VAL A 57 -10.95 2.74 6.49
CA VAL A 57 -10.72 1.93 7.68
C VAL A 57 -9.74 0.79 7.40
N THR A 58 -9.75 0.20 6.20
CA THR A 58 -8.76 -0.79 5.79
C THR A 58 -7.36 -0.19 5.76
N GLN A 59 -7.20 1.02 5.26
CA GLN A 59 -5.91 1.71 5.17
C GLN A 59 -5.37 2.13 6.55
N ILE A 60 -6.24 2.65 7.43
CA ILE A 60 -5.84 2.97 8.80
C ILE A 60 -5.50 1.70 9.58
N GLY A 61 -6.20 0.59 9.33
CA GLY A 61 -5.85 -0.73 9.84
C GLY A 61 -4.45 -1.15 9.41
N TYR A 62 -4.10 -0.97 8.14
CA TYR A 62 -2.75 -1.27 7.64
C TYR A 62 -1.69 -0.41 8.32
N ALA A 63 -1.93 0.89 8.52
CA ALA A 63 -1.05 1.77 9.28
C ALA A 63 -0.87 1.29 10.73
N ALA A 64 -1.96 0.85 11.38
CA ALA A 64 -1.91 0.29 12.73
C ALA A 64 -1.10 -1.02 12.77
N GLY A 65 -1.27 -1.90 11.79
CA GLY A 65 -0.49 -3.12 11.64
C GLY A 65 1.01 -2.83 11.48
N LEU A 66 1.36 -1.85 10.67
CA LEU A 66 2.75 -1.40 10.51
C LEU A 66 3.34 -0.89 11.83
N LEU A 67 2.59 -0.08 12.55
CA LEU A 67 3.07 0.53 13.80
C LEU A 67 3.19 -0.47 14.94
N PHE A 68 2.19 -1.34 15.10
CA PHE A 68 2.09 -2.18 16.30
C PHE A 68 2.53 -3.63 16.09
N ILE A 69 2.36 -4.19 14.88
CA ILE A 69 2.67 -5.60 14.63
C ILE A 69 4.06 -5.78 14.00
N THR A 70 4.46 -4.92 13.06
CA THR A 70 5.79 -5.06 12.44
C THR A 70 6.92 -5.12 13.46
N PRO A 71 6.96 -4.28 14.52
CA PRO A 71 7.98 -4.35 15.55
C PRO A 71 8.00 -5.64 16.35
N LEU A 72 6.85 -6.33 16.48
CA LEU A 72 6.79 -7.63 17.15
C LEU A 72 7.66 -8.68 16.46
N GLY A 73 7.91 -8.52 15.14
CA GLY A 73 8.80 -9.40 14.38
C GLY A 73 10.27 -9.39 14.82
N ASP A 74 10.67 -8.40 15.62
CA ASP A 74 12.00 -8.35 16.24
C ASP A 74 12.03 -9.04 17.61
N LEU A 75 10.86 -9.20 18.27
CA LEU A 75 10.70 -9.77 19.61
C LEU A 75 10.26 -11.22 19.62
N TYR A 76 9.37 -11.58 18.69
CA TYR A 76 8.75 -12.89 18.63
C TYR A 76 9.09 -13.62 17.33
N GLN A 77 8.89 -14.94 17.32
CA GLN A 77 9.09 -15.75 16.13
C GLN A 77 8.23 -15.24 14.97
N ARG A 78 8.86 -14.75 13.92
CA ARG A 78 8.19 -14.14 12.77
C ARG A 78 7.16 -15.06 12.12
N LYS A 79 7.46 -16.35 12.04
CA LYS A 79 6.54 -17.38 11.52
C LYS A 79 5.22 -17.43 12.29
N LYS A 80 5.27 -17.39 13.64
CA LYS A 80 4.06 -17.38 14.48
C LYS A 80 3.24 -16.11 14.25
N ILE A 81 3.89 -14.95 14.19
CA ILE A 81 3.21 -13.67 13.91
C ILE A 81 2.48 -13.73 12.56
N ILE A 82 3.16 -14.22 11.51
CA ILE A 82 2.59 -14.34 10.17
C ILE A 82 1.37 -15.27 10.19
N LEU A 83 1.48 -16.45 10.79
CA LEU A 83 0.37 -17.42 10.82
C LEU A 83 -0.84 -16.92 11.62
N VAL A 84 -0.62 -16.26 12.76
CA VAL A 84 -1.69 -15.66 13.54
C VAL A 84 -2.39 -14.57 12.72
N ASN A 85 -1.62 -13.69 12.07
CA ASN A 85 -2.19 -12.64 11.23
C ASN A 85 -2.96 -13.21 10.04
N PHE A 86 -2.45 -14.25 9.37
CA PHE A 86 -3.17 -14.89 8.27
C PHE A 86 -4.46 -15.55 8.73
N THR A 87 -4.47 -16.16 9.92
CA THR A 87 -5.69 -16.73 10.50
C THR A 87 -6.74 -15.63 10.74
N VAL A 88 -6.37 -14.53 11.39
CA VAL A 88 -7.27 -13.39 11.61
C VAL A 88 -7.74 -12.80 10.28
N LEU A 89 -6.84 -12.67 9.30
CA LEU A 89 -7.17 -12.16 7.97
C LEU A 89 -8.21 -13.02 7.26
N ILE A 90 -8.07 -14.35 7.29
CA ILE A 90 -9.03 -15.28 6.68
C ILE A 90 -10.42 -15.09 7.31
N PHE A 91 -10.53 -15.04 8.63
CA PHE A 91 -11.81 -14.81 9.30
C PHE A 91 -12.39 -13.41 8.99
N SER A 92 -11.55 -12.39 8.89
CA SER A 92 -11.99 -11.04 8.53
C SER A 92 -12.54 -10.98 7.11
N LEU A 93 -11.85 -11.61 6.14
CA LEU A 93 -12.31 -11.68 4.75
C LEU A 93 -13.64 -12.44 4.62
N LEU A 94 -13.78 -13.58 5.33
CA LEU A 94 -15.03 -14.34 5.38
C LEU A 94 -16.16 -13.52 6.04
N THR A 95 -15.86 -12.76 7.08
CA THR A 95 -16.84 -11.86 7.71
C THR A 95 -17.34 -10.81 6.72
N ILE A 96 -16.44 -10.17 5.95
CA ILE A 96 -16.84 -9.21 4.91
C ILE A 96 -17.72 -9.89 3.85
N ALA A 97 -17.36 -11.10 3.43
CA ALA A 97 -18.10 -11.84 2.41
C ALA A 97 -19.52 -12.22 2.86
N LEU A 98 -19.70 -12.58 4.13
CA LEU A 98 -20.93 -13.18 4.63
C LEU A 98 -21.91 -12.18 5.26
N THR A 99 -21.41 -11.07 5.84
CA THR A 99 -22.26 -10.14 6.58
C THR A 99 -22.91 -9.08 5.68
N ARG A 100 -24.09 -8.61 6.09
CA ARG A 100 -24.74 -7.40 5.56
C ARG A 100 -24.69 -6.23 6.54
N ASN A 101 -24.17 -6.47 7.75
CA ASN A 101 -24.06 -5.44 8.77
C ASN A 101 -22.85 -4.53 8.46
N PHE A 102 -23.13 -3.27 8.20
CA PHE A 102 -22.11 -2.27 7.86
C PHE A 102 -21.03 -2.12 8.94
N HIS A 103 -21.39 -2.15 10.21
CA HIS A 103 -20.43 -2.02 11.31
C HIS A 103 -19.50 -3.23 11.41
N LEU A 104 -20.01 -4.44 11.17
CA LEU A 104 -19.17 -5.65 11.10
C LEU A 104 -18.25 -5.61 9.90
N ILE A 105 -18.70 -5.08 8.75
CA ILE A 105 -17.84 -4.86 7.59
C ILE A 105 -16.71 -3.90 7.94
N LEU A 106 -16.98 -2.80 8.65
CA LEU A 106 -15.94 -1.85 9.07
C LEU A 106 -14.90 -2.50 9.99
N ILE A 107 -15.35 -3.25 11.01
CA ILE A 107 -14.44 -3.94 11.95
C ILE A 107 -13.59 -4.98 11.20
N ALA A 108 -14.21 -5.79 10.38
CA ALA A 108 -13.52 -6.81 9.59
C ALA A 108 -12.55 -6.17 8.57
N SER A 109 -12.90 -5.03 7.97
CA SER A 109 -12.03 -4.28 7.07
C SER A 109 -10.83 -3.68 7.79
N PHE A 110 -11.02 -3.17 9.01
CA PHE A 110 -9.91 -2.73 9.86
C PHE A 110 -8.93 -3.88 10.14
N LEU A 111 -9.44 -5.04 10.56
CA LEU A 111 -8.62 -6.23 10.82
C LEU A 111 -7.95 -6.75 9.55
N THR A 112 -8.64 -6.70 8.40
CA THR A 112 -8.04 -7.01 7.09
C THR A 112 -6.85 -6.11 6.82
N GLY A 113 -6.99 -4.80 7.06
CA GLY A 113 -5.88 -3.85 6.95
C GLY A 113 -4.72 -4.22 7.86
N VAL A 114 -4.99 -4.36 9.18
CA VAL A 114 -3.98 -4.71 10.19
C VAL A 114 -3.18 -5.95 9.79
N CYS A 115 -3.86 -6.99 9.32
CA CYS A 115 -3.22 -8.27 9.01
C CYS A 115 -2.56 -8.34 7.63
N SER A 116 -2.87 -7.41 6.73
CA SER A 116 -2.30 -7.36 5.37
C SER A 116 -0.89 -6.76 5.30
N MET A 117 -0.34 -6.24 6.42
CA MET A 117 1.00 -5.64 6.46
C MET A 117 2.15 -6.66 6.41
N ILE A 118 1.87 -7.94 6.43
CA ILE A 118 2.85 -9.05 6.49
C ILE A 118 3.99 -8.94 5.45
N PRO A 119 3.79 -8.45 4.23
CA PRO A 119 4.88 -8.22 3.29
C PRO A 119 6.04 -7.39 3.85
N GLN A 120 5.76 -6.48 4.78
CA GLN A 120 6.78 -5.65 5.43
C GLN A 120 7.67 -6.47 6.39
N ILE A 121 7.21 -7.63 6.84
CA ILE A 121 8.03 -8.60 7.61
C ILE A 121 8.87 -9.47 6.65
N PHE A 122 8.40 -9.74 5.43
CA PHE A 122 9.15 -10.55 4.46
C PHE A 122 10.39 -9.83 3.90
N ILE A 123 10.34 -8.50 3.76
CA ILE A 123 11.46 -7.70 3.26
C ILE A 123 12.72 -7.87 4.13
N PRO A 124 12.67 -7.69 5.46
CA PRO A 124 13.80 -7.98 6.35
C PRO A 124 14.23 -9.45 6.35
N ILE A 125 13.29 -10.39 6.21
CA ILE A 125 13.61 -11.83 6.09
C ILE A 125 14.44 -12.07 4.83
N ALA A 126 13.99 -11.56 3.68
CA ALA A 126 14.75 -11.70 2.43
C ALA A 126 16.15 -11.07 2.53
N ALA A 127 16.26 -9.91 3.19
CA ALA A 127 17.56 -9.26 3.43
C ALA A 127 18.49 -10.07 4.33
N GLN A 128 17.95 -10.67 5.40
CA GLN A 128 18.72 -11.42 6.41
C GLN A 128 19.27 -12.74 5.86
N PHE A 129 18.49 -13.42 5.02
CA PHE A 129 18.89 -14.72 4.43
C PHE A 129 19.71 -14.59 3.15
N SER A 130 19.95 -13.36 2.69
CA SER A 130 20.72 -13.10 1.47
C SER A 130 22.20 -12.89 1.76
N ARG A 131 23.05 -13.36 0.83
CA ARG A 131 24.47 -12.97 0.83
C ARG A 131 24.58 -11.47 0.54
N PRO A 132 25.62 -10.77 1.05
CA PRO A 132 25.79 -9.34 0.81
C PRO A 132 25.68 -8.94 -0.66
N GLU A 133 26.28 -9.75 -1.57
CA GLU A 133 26.31 -9.50 -3.01
C GLU A 133 24.92 -9.63 -3.68
N HIS A 134 24.01 -10.40 -3.09
CA HIS A 134 22.68 -10.68 -3.65
C HIS A 134 21.53 -10.05 -2.85
N LYS A 135 21.84 -9.35 -1.76
CA LYS A 135 20.84 -8.78 -0.85
C LYS A 135 19.88 -7.84 -1.58
N GLY A 136 20.38 -6.91 -2.37
CA GLY A 136 19.56 -5.97 -3.14
C GLY A 136 18.65 -6.68 -4.15
N ARG A 137 19.17 -7.67 -4.88
CA ARG A 137 18.40 -8.46 -5.83
C ARG A 137 17.27 -9.23 -5.15
N ASN A 138 17.54 -9.88 -4.03
CA ASN A 138 16.57 -10.73 -3.35
C ASN A 138 15.46 -9.92 -2.68
N VAL A 139 15.78 -8.78 -2.08
CA VAL A 139 14.79 -7.81 -1.59
C VAL A 139 13.97 -7.29 -2.78
N GLY A 140 14.59 -7.00 -3.91
CA GLY A 140 13.93 -6.57 -5.13
C GLY A 140 12.89 -7.58 -5.65
N ILE A 141 13.15 -8.89 -5.55
CA ILE A 141 12.18 -9.93 -5.92
C ILE A 141 10.93 -9.85 -5.05
N VAL A 142 11.07 -9.71 -3.73
CA VAL A 142 9.92 -9.59 -2.82
C VAL A 142 9.13 -8.30 -3.08
N LEU A 143 9.81 -7.19 -3.31
CA LEU A 143 9.19 -5.91 -3.65
C LEU A 143 8.46 -5.97 -5.01
N SER A 144 9.03 -6.66 -6.00
CA SER A 144 8.37 -6.87 -7.29
C SER A 144 7.09 -7.69 -7.15
N GLY A 145 7.11 -8.74 -6.31
CA GLY A 145 5.91 -9.50 -5.97
C GLY A 145 4.83 -8.63 -5.32
N LEU A 146 5.23 -7.78 -4.37
CA LEU A 146 4.33 -6.83 -3.71
C LEU A 146 3.70 -5.85 -4.72
N LEU A 147 4.50 -5.21 -5.58
CA LEU A 147 4.00 -4.29 -6.59
C LEU A 147 3.09 -4.98 -7.60
N THR A 148 3.45 -6.18 -8.05
CA THR A 148 2.61 -6.99 -8.93
C THR A 148 1.27 -7.32 -8.27
N GLY A 149 1.28 -7.67 -6.97
CA GLY A 149 0.06 -7.91 -6.20
C GLY A 149 -0.86 -6.69 -6.13
N ILE A 150 -0.30 -5.50 -5.92
CA ILE A 150 -1.07 -4.24 -5.92
C ILE A 150 -1.73 -3.99 -7.27
N LEU A 151 -1.00 -4.16 -8.37
CA LEU A 151 -1.54 -3.93 -9.71
C LEU A 151 -2.57 -5.01 -10.10
N ALA A 152 -2.23 -6.28 -9.89
CA ALA A 152 -3.10 -7.41 -10.23
C ALA A 152 -4.38 -7.40 -9.40
N SER A 153 -4.34 -6.96 -8.14
CA SER A 153 -5.49 -6.97 -7.25
C SER A 153 -6.70 -6.22 -7.81
N ARG A 154 -6.47 -5.05 -8.40
CA ARG A 154 -7.54 -4.23 -9.00
C ARG A 154 -8.16 -4.90 -10.21
N VAL A 155 -7.33 -5.46 -11.08
CA VAL A 155 -7.77 -6.17 -12.28
C VAL A 155 -8.58 -7.40 -11.88
N VAL A 156 -8.01 -8.25 -11.03
CA VAL A 156 -8.64 -9.51 -10.59
C VAL A 156 -9.96 -9.23 -9.86
N SER A 157 -9.97 -8.29 -8.92
CA SER A 157 -11.20 -7.98 -8.17
C SER A 157 -12.27 -7.34 -9.04
N GLY A 158 -11.90 -6.50 -10.00
CA GLY A 158 -12.82 -5.90 -10.96
C GLY A 158 -13.52 -6.96 -11.81
N PHE A 159 -12.76 -7.89 -12.40
CA PHE A 159 -13.32 -8.98 -13.22
C PHE A 159 -14.14 -9.97 -12.39
N ILE A 160 -13.63 -10.43 -11.24
CA ILE A 160 -14.37 -11.35 -10.38
C ILE A 160 -15.66 -10.70 -9.89
N GLY A 161 -15.59 -9.43 -9.48
CA GLY A 161 -16.76 -8.68 -9.03
C GLY A 161 -17.84 -8.63 -10.10
N GLU A 162 -17.47 -8.34 -11.35
CA GLU A 162 -18.43 -8.29 -12.47
C GLU A 162 -19.02 -9.65 -12.82
N LEU A 163 -18.19 -10.70 -12.84
CA LEU A 163 -18.61 -12.03 -13.27
C LEU A 163 -19.49 -12.76 -12.25
N ILE A 164 -19.14 -12.71 -10.98
CA ILE A 164 -19.77 -13.53 -9.93
C ILE A 164 -20.13 -12.76 -8.65
N GLY A 165 -19.79 -11.47 -8.59
CA GLY A 165 -20.13 -10.59 -7.47
C GLY A 165 -18.96 -10.28 -6.53
N TRP A 166 -19.06 -9.14 -5.86
CA TRP A 166 -17.98 -8.64 -4.98
C TRP A 166 -17.75 -9.51 -3.74
N ARG A 167 -18.78 -10.20 -3.23
CA ARG A 167 -18.65 -11.09 -2.08
C ARG A 167 -17.79 -12.30 -2.39
N GLU A 168 -17.94 -12.85 -3.60
CA GLU A 168 -17.16 -14.00 -4.06
C GLU A 168 -15.68 -13.67 -4.20
N MET A 169 -15.34 -12.41 -4.52
CA MET A 169 -13.94 -11.96 -4.46
C MET A 169 -13.34 -12.14 -3.06
N TYR A 170 -14.09 -11.83 -2.00
CA TYR A 170 -13.63 -12.00 -0.62
C TYR A 170 -13.58 -13.47 -0.19
N HIS A 171 -14.48 -14.33 -0.67
CA HIS A 171 -14.38 -15.79 -0.47
C HIS A 171 -13.11 -16.34 -1.14
N ILE A 172 -12.83 -15.95 -2.39
CA ILE A 172 -11.61 -16.33 -3.10
C ILE A 172 -10.37 -15.82 -2.38
N ALA A 173 -10.38 -14.57 -1.92
CA ALA A 173 -9.28 -13.98 -1.17
C ALA A 173 -9.00 -14.77 0.12
N ALA A 174 -10.03 -15.16 0.87
CA ALA A 174 -9.89 -16.00 2.05
C ALA A 174 -9.27 -17.38 1.72
N GLY A 175 -9.70 -18.00 0.63
CA GLY A 175 -9.13 -19.26 0.13
C GLY A 175 -7.65 -19.11 -0.27
N MET A 176 -7.30 -18.04 -0.97
CA MET A 176 -5.90 -17.74 -1.32
C MET A 176 -5.04 -17.53 -0.07
N MET A 177 -5.54 -16.80 0.94
CA MET A 177 -4.82 -16.59 2.19
C MET A 177 -4.66 -17.90 3.00
N PHE A 178 -5.64 -18.79 2.95
CA PHE A 178 -5.53 -20.13 3.54
C PHE A 178 -4.41 -20.94 2.88
N ILE A 179 -4.32 -20.95 1.56
CA ILE A 179 -3.23 -21.58 0.82
C ILE A 179 -1.88 -20.93 1.20
N CYS A 180 -1.81 -19.60 1.26
CA CYS A 180 -0.63 -18.87 1.70
C CYS A 180 -0.19 -19.28 3.11
N ALA A 181 -1.13 -19.46 4.04
CA ALA A 181 -0.84 -19.90 5.41
C ALA A 181 -0.20 -21.30 5.43
N ILE A 182 -0.74 -22.24 4.64
CA ILE A 182 -0.17 -23.59 4.50
C ILE A 182 1.23 -23.53 3.90
N VAL A 183 1.43 -22.72 2.88
CA VAL A 183 2.73 -22.56 2.21
C VAL A 183 3.77 -21.97 3.17
N VAL A 184 3.42 -20.93 3.91
CA VAL A 184 4.31 -20.33 4.92
C VAL A 184 4.62 -21.31 6.03
N LEU A 185 3.64 -22.11 6.48
CA LEU A 185 3.85 -23.14 7.49
C LEU A 185 4.91 -24.15 7.07
N LYS A 186 4.92 -24.55 5.79
CA LYS A 186 5.84 -25.55 5.26
C LYS A 186 7.20 -24.99 4.85
N VAL A 187 7.23 -23.78 4.28
CA VAL A 187 8.42 -23.22 3.60
C VAL A 187 9.24 -22.32 4.51
N LEU A 188 8.58 -21.54 5.40
CA LEU A 188 9.31 -20.58 6.22
C LEU A 188 9.95 -21.30 7.43
N PRO A 189 11.30 -21.24 7.58
CA PRO A 189 11.97 -21.79 8.74
C PRO A 189 11.67 -20.95 9.99
N ASP A 190 11.86 -21.59 11.15
CA ASP A 190 11.80 -20.86 12.42
C ASP A 190 13.01 -19.93 12.53
N ILE A 191 12.74 -18.64 12.54
CA ILE A 191 13.76 -17.60 12.62
C ILE A 191 13.85 -17.15 14.08
N GLN A 192 15.04 -17.34 14.67
CA GLN A 192 15.29 -16.86 16.02
C GLN A 192 15.37 -15.33 16.03
N THR A 193 14.82 -14.75 17.08
CA THR A 193 14.84 -13.31 17.32
C THR A 193 16.12 -12.95 18.05
N ASN A 194 16.75 -11.85 17.65
CA ASN A 194 18.01 -11.37 18.22
C ASN A 194 17.84 -10.19 19.19
N PHE A 195 16.62 -9.69 19.35
CA PHE A 195 16.36 -8.54 20.21
C PHE A 195 16.03 -9.01 21.65
N GLN A 196 16.81 -8.53 22.62
CA GLN A 196 16.58 -8.73 24.04
C GLN A 196 16.08 -7.40 24.65
N GLY A 197 14.77 -7.20 24.70
CA GLY A 197 14.17 -6.00 25.26
C GLY A 197 12.65 -6.14 25.40
N LYS A 198 12.02 -5.14 26.02
CA LYS A 198 10.56 -5.09 26.14
C LYS A 198 9.95 -4.40 24.93
N TYR A 199 8.72 -4.74 24.58
CA TYR A 199 7.96 -4.09 23.50
C TYR A 199 7.85 -2.56 23.71
N SER A 200 7.69 -2.12 24.98
CA SER A 200 7.68 -0.70 25.35
C SER A 200 8.95 0.05 24.93
N ASP A 201 10.11 -0.61 25.02
CA ASP A 201 11.39 0.01 24.69
C ASP A 201 11.53 0.18 23.17
N LEU A 202 10.99 -0.79 22.42
CA LEU A 202 10.90 -0.71 20.97
C LEU A 202 10.00 0.45 20.53
N MET A 203 8.81 0.60 21.13
CA MET A 203 7.90 1.71 20.83
C MET A 203 8.49 3.08 21.21
N LYS A 204 9.15 3.17 22.36
CA LYS A 204 9.88 4.38 22.74
C LYS A 204 10.99 4.73 21.74
N SER A 205 11.67 3.73 21.19
CA SER A 205 12.70 3.94 20.18
C SER A 205 12.16 4.52 18.87
N LEU A 206 10.93 4.17 18.46
CA LEU A 206 10.27 4.79 17.30
C LEU A 206 10.01 6.27 17.55
N LEU A 207 9.48 6.61 18.73
CA LEU A 207 9.24 8.00 19.11
C LEU A 207 10.54 8.80 19.22
N ALA A 208 11.62 8.19 19.74
CA ALA A 208 12.93 8.81 19.80
C ALA A 208 13.45 9.17 18.40
N LEU A 209 13.33 8.26 17.42
CA LEU A 209 13.73 8.52 16.03
C LEU A 209 12.94 9.67 15.39
N VAL A 210 11.64 9.76 15.67
CA VAL A 210 10.82 10.89 15.18
C VAL A 210 11.29 12.23 15.78
N LYS A 211 11.71 12.25 17.03
CA LYS A 211 12.23 13.46 17.70
C LYS A 211 13.63 13.82 17.21
N GLU A 212 14.51 12.82 17.06
CA GLU A 212 15.92 12.98 16.72
C GLU A 212 16.13 13.43 15.28
N TYR A 213 15.31 12.92 14.33
CA TYR A 213 15.48 13.17 12.90
C TYR A 213 14.37 14.07 12.31
N PRO A 214 14.57 15.41 12.24
CA PRO A 214 13.62 16.32 11.58
C PRO A 214 13.36 15.93 10.11
N GLN A 215 14.38 15.42 9.41
CA GLN A 215 14.27 14.98 8.01
C GLN A 215 13.29 13.82 7.88
N LEU A 216 13.27 12.87 8.82
CA LEU A 216 12.32 11.76 8.82
C LEU A 216 10.87 12.28 8.84
N ARG A 217 10.58 13.27 9.68
CA ARG A 217 9.26 13.90 9.75
C ARG A 217 8.86 14.55 8.42
N ILE A 218 9.75 15.35 7.84
CA ILE A 218 9.48 16.09 6.61
C ILE A 218 9.29 15.13 5.43
N TYR A 219 10.17 14.17 5.27
CA TYR A 219 10.10 13.19 4.18
C TYR A 219 8.85 12.31 4.30
N SER A 220 8.49 11.89 5.51
CA SER A 220 7.26 11.12 5.77
C SER A 220 6.01 11.93 5.48
N ILE A 221 5.95 13.20 5.90
CA ILE A 221 4.78 14.08 5.66
C ILE A 221 4.62 14.37 4.16
N ARG A 222 5.70 14.67 3.43
CA ARG A 222 5.63 14.87 1.97
C ARG A 222 5.05 13.65 1.27
N ALA A 223 5.56 12.46 1.59
CA ALA A 223 5.08 11.22 1.00
C ALA A 223 3.62 10.92 1.41
N ALA A 224 3.26 11.16 2.67
CA ALA A 224 1.91 10.97 3.20
C ALA A 224 0.86 11.86 2.52
N LEU A 225 1.14 13.15 2.34
CA LEU A 225 0.24 14.09 1.68
C LEU A 225 -0.01 13.70 0.21
N ASN A 226 1.03 13.33 -0.52
CA ASN A 226 0.88 12.93 -1.92
C ASN A 226 0.24 11.54 -2.06
N PHE A 227 0.48 10.61 -1.14
CA PHE A 227 -0.24 9.35 -1.10
C PHE A 227 -1.72 9.55 -0.76
N GLY A 228 -2.03 10.50 0.12
CA GLY A 228 -3.40 10.93 0.37
C GLY A 228 -4.07 11.48 -0.89
N SER A 229 -3.36 12.28 -1.67
CA SER A 229 -3.82 12.79 -2.97
C SER A 229 -4.09 11.66 -3.97
N LEU A 230 -3.17 10.69 -4.08
CA LEU A 230 -3.35 9.50 -4.93
C LEU A 230 -4.55 8.66 -4.51
N LEU A 231 -4.68 8.37 -3.21
CA LEU A 231 -5.78 7.55 -2.71
C LEU A 231 -7.13 8.28 -2.73
N ALA A 232 -7.14 9.61 -2.66
CA ALA A 232 -8.34 10.40 -2.92
C ALA A 232 -8.91 10.10 -4.32
N MET A 233 -8.05 10.03 -5.34
CA MET A 233 -8.45 9.64 -6.69
C MET A 233 -8.97 8.21 -6.73
N TRP A 234 -8.19 7.22 -6.26
CA TRP A 234 -8.56 5.80 -6.35
C TRP A 234 -9.82 5.46 -5.58
N SER A 235 -10.07 6.10 -4.44
CA SER A 235 -11.25 5.82 -3.60
C SER A 235 -12.56 6.34 -4.20
N CYS A 236 -12.51 7.37 -5.03
CA CYS A 236 -13.69 7.95 -5.67
C CYS A 236 -13.79 7.63 -7.17
N LEU A 237 -12.76 7.02 -7.75
CA LEU A 237 -12.72 6.68 -9.17
C LEU A 237 -13.89 5.77 -9.58
N ALA A 238 -14.23 4.76 -8.76
CA ALA A 238 -15.33 3.86 -9.03
C ALA A 238 -16.68 4.61 -9.12
N PHE A 239 -16.89 5.60 -8.28
CA PHE A 239 -18.10 6.43 -8.32
C PHE A 239 -18.13 7.32 -9.55
N LYS A 240 -17.01 7.96 -9.93
CA LYS A 240 -16.90 8.77 -11.15
C LYS A 240 -17.14 7.93 -12.40
N MET A 241 -16.50 6.77 -12.49
CA MET A 241 -16.62 5.88 -13.65
C MET A 241 -18.00 5.21 -13.74
N GLY A 242 -18.71 5.03 -12.63
CA GLY A 242 -20.07 4.49 -12.61
C GLY A 242 -21.16 5.48 -13.06
N GLN A 243 -20.82 6.76 -13.24
CA GLN A 243 -21.73 7.82 -13.69
C GLN A 243 -21.56 8.14 -15.19
N ALA A 244 -22.49 8.99 -15.71
CA ALA A 244 -22.34 9.50 -17.07
C ALA A 244 -21.01 10.28 -17.24
N PRO A 245 -20.36 10.20 -18.38
CA PRO A 245 -20.75 9.49 -19.61
C PRO A 245 -20.27 8.03 -19.66
N PHE A 246 -19.57 7.53 -18.65
CA PHE A 246 -18.85 6.25 -18.73
C PHE A 246 -19.76 5.05 -18.48
N PHE A 247 -20.58 5.08 -17.42
CA PHE A 247 -21.37 3.94 -16.94
C PHE A 247 -20.55 2.64 -16.88
N ALA A 248 -19.30 2.76 -16.42
CA ALA A 248 -18.35 1.67 -16.43
C ALA A 248 -18.61 0.68 -15.30
N ASN A 249 -18.48 -0.59 -15.61
CA ASN A 249 -18.56 -1.69 -14.67
C ASN A 249 -17.23 -1.89 -13.92
N SER A 250 -17.23 -2.76 -12.92
CA SER A 250 -16.07 -2.99 -12.06
C SER A 250 -14.86 -3.57 -12.82
N ASP A 251 -15.07 -4.34 -13.87
CA ASP A 251 -14.00 -4.88 -14.74
C ASP A 251 -13.23 -3.75 -15.44
N VAL A 252 -13.94 -2.77 -16.04
CA VAL A 252 -13.33 -1.60 -16.67
C VAL A 252 -12.54 -0.78 -15.64
N ILE A 253 -13.12 -0.54 -14.46
CA ILE A 253 -12.46 0.18 -13.37
C ILE A 253 -11.21 -0.57 -12.91
N GLY A 254 -11.30 -1.89 -12.77
CA GLY A 254 -10.18 -2.76 -12.45
C GLY A 254 -9.04 -2.68 -13.49
N MET A 255 -9.38 -2.66 -14.78
CA MET A 255 -8.41 -2.51 -15.87
C MET A 255 -7.64 -1.19 -15.81
N LEU A 256 -8.24 -0.10 -15.32
CA LEU A 256 -7.53 1.14 -15.08
C LEU A 256 -6.36 0.98 -14.09
N GLY A 257 -6.39 -0.06 -13.25
CA GLY A 257 -5.28 -0.45 -12.39
C GLY A 257 -3.99 -0.79 -13.16
N LEU A 258 -4.08 -1.23 -14.41
CA LEU A 258 -2.91 -1.49 -15.27
C LEU A 258 -2.11 -0.23 -15.58
N CYS A 259 -2.74 0.95 -15.53
CA CYS A 259 -2.03 2.23 -15.70
C CYS A 259 -0.92 2.41 -14.64
N GLY A 260 -1.05 1.78 -13.47
CA GLY A 260 -0.04 1.78 -12.42
C GLY A 260 1.29 1.11 -12.80
N VAL A 261 1.35 0.35 -13.90
CA VAL A 261 2.60 -0.20 -14.45
C VAL A 261 3.59 0.92 -14.77
N ALA A 262 3.10 2.08 -15.24
CA ALA A 262 3.94 3.25 -15.50
C ALA A 262 4.64 3.73 -14.22
N GLY A 263 3.94 3.75 -13.09
CA GLY A 263 4.53 4.02 -11.77
C GLY A 263 5.59 2.99 -11.40
N ALA A 264 5.32 1.70 -11.56
CA ALA A 264 6.26 0.63 -11.25
C ALA A 264 7.56 0.74 -12.08
N LEU A 265 7.47 1.09 -13.35
CA LEU A 265 8.65 1.35 -14.21
C LEU A 265 9.42 2.59 -13.74
N THR A 266 8.71 3.66 -13.38
CA THR A 266 9.30 4.88 -12.84
C THR A 266 10.05 4.63 -11.53
N ALA A 267 9.58 3.72 -10.70
CA ALA A 267 10.21 3.33 -9.46
C ALA A 267 11.66 2.91 -9.65
N SER A 268 11.92 2.07 -10.66
CA SER A 268 13.29 1.62 -10.99
C SER A 268 14.19 2.75 -11.45
N PHE A 269 13.64 3.71 -12.18
CA PHE A 269 14.38 4.90 -12.63
C PHE A 269 14.74 5.81 -11.45
N VAL A 270 13.77 6.18 -10.61
CA VAL A 270 13.98 7.06 -9.45
C VAL A 270 15.02 6.45 -8.50
N GLY A 271 14.87 5.16 -8.17
CA GLY A 271 15.81 4.46 -7.28
C GLY A 271 17.27 4.52 -7.78
N ARG A 272 17.47 4.53 -9.10
CA ARG A 272 18.81 4.63 -9.72
C ARG A 272 19.38 6.04 -9.66
N TYR A 273 18.54 7.06 -9.83
CA TYR A 273 19.01 8.45 -10.03
C TYR A 273 18.81 9.35 -8.81
N VAL A 274 18.16 8.88 -7.71
CA VAL A 274 17.88 9.73 -6.56
C VAL A 274 19.12 10.35 -5.93
N LYS A 275 20.23 9.61 -5.87
CA LYS A 275 21.50 10.14 -5.33
C LYS A 275 22.12 11.24 -6.19
N ARG A 276 21.92 11.19 -7.51
CA ARG A 276 22.46 12.18 -8.45
C ARG A 276 21.58 13.42 -8.57
N VAL A 277 20.27 13.24 -8.64
CA VAL A 277 19.28 14.31 -8.83
C VAL A 277 18.95 15.00 -7.52
N GLY A 278 18.87 14.24 -6.42
CA GLY A 278 18.52 14.71 -5.09
C GLY A 278 17.02 14.63 -4.79
N VAL A 279 16.71 14.36 -3.52
CA VAL A 279 15.34 14.18 -3.04
C VAL A 279 14.46 15.40 -3.28
N ARG A 280 15.00 16.61 -3.10
CA ARG A 280 14.22 17.84 -3.26
C ARG A 280 13.73 18.04 -4.70
N ARG A 281 14.61 17.81 -5.69
CA ARG A 281 14.25 17.92 -7.11
C ARG A 281 13.20 16.88 -7.50
N PHE A 282 13.32 15.64 -7.02
CA PHE A 282 12.28 14.62 -7.24
C PHE A 282 10.94 14.98 -6.61
N ASN A 283 10.92 15.64 -5.44
CA ASN A 283 9.68 16.13 -4.84
C ASN A 283 9.06 17.26 -5.69
N PHE A 284 9.85 18.19 -6.25
CA PHE A 284 9.33 19.20 -7.17
C PHE A 284 8.74 18.57 -8.44
N ILE A 285 9.45 17.65 -9.06
CA ILE A 285 8.99 16.94 -10.27
C ILE A 285 7.71 16.16 -9.93
N GLY A 286 7.70 15.41 -8.84
CA GLY A 286 6.56 14.61 -8.43
C GLY A 286 5.33 15.45 -8.11
N CYS A 287 5.46 16.53 -7.33
CA CYS A 287 4.35 17.44 -7.06
C CYS A 287 3.84 18.11 -8.34
N GLY A 288 4.73 18.53 -9.24
CA GLY A 288 4.35 19.10 -10.52
C GLY A 288 3.56 18.11 -11.38
N LEU A 289 4.00 16.85 -11.47
CA LEU A 289 3.28 15.80 -12.20
C LEU A 289 1.93 15.48 -11.57
N ILE A 290 1.83 15.41 -10.24
CA ILE A 290 0.55 15.14 -9.56
C ILE A 290 -0.43 16.29 -9.77
N LEU A 291 0.03 17.54 -9.67
CA LEU A 291 -0.82 18.72 -9.96
C LEU A 291 -1.26 18.74 -11.44
N PHE A 292 -0.38 18.38 -12.35
CA PHE A 292 -0.73 18.24 -13.77
C PHE A 292 -1.73 17.10 -14.01
N ALA A 293 -1.60 15.98 -13.29
CA ALA A 293 -2.59 14.90 -13.34
C ALA A 293 -3.99 15.39 -12.88
N TRP A 294 -4.05 16.19 -11.81
CA TRP A 294 -5.32 16.76 -11.35
C TRP A 294 -5.92 17.73 -12.36
N LEU A 295 -5.09 18.47 -13.08
CA LEU A 295 -5.55 19.29 -14.23
C LEU A 295 -6.13 18.41 -15.33
N LEU A 296 -5.51 17.29 -15.67
CA LEU A 296 -6.04 16.33 -16.63
C LEU A 296 -7.37 15.72 -16.17
N PHE A 297 -7.50 15.38 -14.89
CA PHE A 297 -8.76 14.92 -14.31
C PHE A 297 -9.86 15.98 -14.33
N PHE A 298 -9.51 17.26 -14.32
CA PHE A 298 -10.46 18.36 -14.45
C PHE A 298 -10.86 18.59 -15.91
N VAL A 299 -9.90 18.76 -16.81
CA VAL A 299 -10.17 19.07 -18.23
C VAL A 299 -10.73 17.87 -18.98
N GLY A 300 -10.21 16.68 -18.69
CA GLY A 300 -10.58 15.40 -19.34
C GLY A 300 -11.56 14.55 -18.55
N GLU A 301 -12.29 15.12 -17.59
CA GLU A 301 -13.14 14.40 -16.64
C GLU A 301 -14.23 13.51 -17.27
N ASN A 302 -14.63 13.80 -18.51
CA ASN A 302 -15.67 13.08 -19.23
C ASN A 302 -15.11 12.22 -20.37
N THR A 303 -13.81 11.99 -20.42
CA THR A 303 -13.15 11.19 -21.46
C THR A 303 -12.26 10.11 -20.82
N PHE A 304 -12.26 8.90 -21.41
CA PHE A 304 -11.33 7.85 -21.00
C PHE A 304 -9.87 8.27 -21.13
N VAL A 305 -9.53 9.03 -22.18
CA VAL A 305 -8.17 9.52 -22.41
C VAL A 305 -7.71 10.42 -21.25
N GLY A 306 -8.55 11.35 -20.79
CA GLY A 306 -8.23 12.22 -19.67
C GLY A 306 -8.05 11.46 -18.37
N ILE A 307 -8.93 10.49 -18.09
CA ILE A 307 -8.83 9.64 -16.90
C ILE A 307 -7.57 8.77 -16.95
N ILE A 308 -7.30 8.06 -18.05
CA ILE A 308 -6.13 7.20 -18.21
C ILE A 308 -4.83 8.01 -18.12
N ALA A 309 -4.74 9.12 -18.83
CA ALA A 309 -3.56 9.99 -18.77
C ALA A 309 -3.34 10.55 -17.36
N GLY A 310 -4.41 10.96 -16.68
CA GLY A 310 -4.34 11.40 -15.30
C GLY A 310 -3.80 10.31 -14.36
N ILE A 311 -4.30 9.07 -14.47
CA ILE A 311 -3.84 7.93 -13.64
C ILE A 311 -2.37 7.63 -13.91
N ILE A 312 -1.94 7.57 -15.14
CA ILE A 312 -0.53 7.31 -15.49
C ILE A 312 0.38 8.39 -14.89
N ILE A 313 0.03 9.64 -15.04
CA ILE A 313 0.86 10.76 -14.59
C ILE A 313 0.87 10.89 -13.07
N ILE A 314 -0.25 10.66 -12.39
CA ILE A 314 -0.29 10.72 -10.92
C ILE A 314 0.55 9.60 -10.31
N ASP A 315 0.52 8.39 -10.89
CA ASP A 315 1.33 7.27 -10.43
C ASP A 315 2.84 7.52 -10.65
N ILE A 316 3.23 8.08 -11.79
CA ILE A 316 4.63 8.49 -12.06
C ILE A 316 5.07 9.53 -11.02
N GLY A 317 4.27 10.57 -10.80
CA GLY A 317 4.56 11.61 -9.81
C GLY A 317 4.68 11.07 -8.39
N MET A 318 3.80 10.14 -8.02
CA MET A 318 3.83 9.50 -6.70
C MET A 318 5.11 8.70 -6.49
N GLN A 319 5.57 7.94 -7.48
CA GLN A 319 6.81 7.18 -7.37
C GLN A 319 8.04 8.08 -7.23
N CYS A 320 8.06 9.24 -7.92
CA CYS A 320 9.11 10.23 -7.75
C CYS A 320 9.20 10.70 -6.29
N ILE A 321 8.08 10.93 -5.64
CA ILE A 321 8.02 11.40 -4.24
C ILE A 321 8.31 10.25 -3.28
N GLN A 322 7.60 9.14 -3.38
CA GLN A 322 7.71 8.03 -2.44
C GLN A 322 9.14 7.51 -2.37
N LEU A 323 9.71 7.12 -3.51
CA LEU A 323 11.02 6.47 -3.53
C LEU A 323 12.17 7.42 -3.20
N SER A 324 12.10 8.68 -3.64
CA SER A 324 13.15 9.64 -3.30
C SER A 324 13.18 9.92 -1.79
N ASN A 325 12.03 10.12 -1.16
CA ASN A 325 11.95 10.32 0.29
C ASN A 325 12.33 9.02 1.05
N GLN A 326 11.81 7.86 0.63
CA GLN A 326 12.09 6.57 1.29
C GLN A 326 13.56 6.17 1.20
N THR A 327 14.22 6.38 0.07
CA THR A 327 15.67 6.12 -0.07
C THR A 327 16.47 7.03 0.84
N SER A 328 16.08 8.31 0.93
CA SER A 328 16.80 9.30 1.75
C SER A 328 16.67 9.05 3.25
N ILE A 329 15.54 8.54 3.73
CA ILE A 329 15.42 8.20 5.16
C ILE A 329 16.32 7.04 5.57
N PHE A 330 16.60 6.08 4.69
CA PHE A 330 17.52 4.97 5.01
C PHE A 330 18.96 5.41 5.24
N GLU A 331 19.36 6.57 4.70
CA GLU A 331 20.68 7.15 4.91
C GLU A 331 20.82 7.86 6.25
N LEU A 332 19.71 8.21 6.93
CA LEU A 332 19.72 8.91 8.23
C LEU A 332 20.35 8.06 9.33
N ASN A 333 19.97 6.79 9.43
CA ASN A 333 20.54 5.84 10.36
C ASN A 333 20.44 4.40 9.83
N PRO A 334 21.47 3.87 9.17
CA PRO A 334 21.45 2.53 8.59
C PRO A 334 21.19 1.40 9.60
N ARG A 335 21.57 1.60 10.88
CA ARG A 335 21.33 0.60 11.95
C ARG A 335 19.88 0.55 12.42
N ALA A 336 19.13 1.64 12.22
CA ALA A 336 17.73 1.76 12.58
C ALA A 336 16.79 1.74 11.36
N SER A 337 17.26 1.35 10.17
CA SER A 337 16.50 1.47 8.91
C SER A 337 15.12 0.81 8.96
N ASN A 338 14.97 -0.35 9.60
CA ASN A 338 13.65 -1.00 9.74
C ASN A 338 12.67 -0.12 10.56
N ARG A 339 13.13 0.44 11.68
CA ARG A 339 12.32 1.30 12.54
C ARG A 339 11.99 2.63 11.87
N ILE A 340 12.95 3.21 11.16
CA ILE A 340 12.74 4.41 10.34
C ILE A 340 11.72 4.15 9.24
N ASN A 341 11.81 3.01 8.55
CA ASN A 341 10.81 2.61 7.55
C ASN A 341 9.42 2.39 8.16
N THR A 342 9.35 1.82 9.36
CA THR A 342 8.07 1.67 10.07
C THR A 342 7.41 3.03 10.30
N VAL A 343 8.14 4.03 10.78
CA VAL A 343 7.63 5.40 10.98
C VAL A 343 7.18 6.00 9.64
N PHE A 344 8.02 5.90 8.62
CA PHE A 344 7.72 6.44 7.28
C PHE A 344 6.45 5.81 6.70
N MET A 345 6.36 4.50 6.64
CA MET A 345 5.23 3.78 6.05
C MET A 345 3.94 3.94 6.87
N THR A 346 4.03 4.01 8.19
CA THR A 346 2.88 4.31 9.05
C THR A 346 2.32 5.70 8.74
N THR A 347 3.17 6.71 8.69
CA THR A 347 2.78 8.09 8.34
C THR A 347 2.20 8.15 6.91
N TYR A 348 2.80 7.43 5.98
CA TYR A 348 2.36 7.30 4.59
C TYR A 348 0.92 6.78 4.49
N PHE A 349 0.59 5.68 5.18
CA PHE A 349 -0.77 5.12 5.16
C PHE A 349 -1.78 5.94 5.97
N ILE A 350 -1.35 6.63 7.03
CA ILE A 350 -2.21 7.63 7.72
C ILE A 350 -2.59 8.73 6.74
N GLY A 351 -1.64 9.25 5.95
CA GLY A 351 -1.91 10.22 4.90
C GLY A 351 -2.87 9.71 3.84
N GLY A 352 -2.69 8.45 3.41
CA GLY A 352 -3.61 7.77 2.50
C GLY A 352 -5.03 7.68 3.04
N SER A 353 -5.19 7.28 4.30
CA SER A 353 -6.49 7.21 4.98
C SER A 353 -7.16 8.57 5.08
N MET A 354 -6.38 9.60 5.43
CA MET A 354 -6.86 10.98 5.50
C MET A 354 -7.34 11.46 4.13
N GLY A 355 -6.57 11.21 3.07
CA GLY A 355 -6.95 11.57 1.71
C GLY A 355 -8.23 10.88 1.26
N THR A 356 -8.37 9.59 1.55
CA THR A 356 -9.60 8.81 1.28
C THR A 356 -10.81 9.36 2.02
N PHE A 357 -10.65 9.69 3.32
CA PHE A 357 -11.72 10.27 4.13
C PHE A 357 -12.17 11.64 3.60
N LEU A 358 -11.22 12.53 3.34
CA LEU A 358 -11.50 13.86 2.81
C LEU A 358 -12.14 13.79 1.43
N ALA A 359 -11.65 12.92 0.55
CA ALA A 359 -12.23 12.73 -0.77
C ALA A 359 -13.69 12.26 -0.70
N GLY A 360 -14.00 11.29 0.15
CA GLY A 360 -15.39 10.83 0.37
C GLY A 360 -16.30 11.92 0.91
N SER A 361 -15.80 12.74 1.85
CA SER A 361 -16.54 13.87 2.42
C SER A 361 -16.83 14.95 1.36
N PHE A 362 -15.81 15.32 0.58
CA PHE A 362 -15.95 16.35 -0.46
C PHE A 362 -16.68 15.85 -1.70
N TRP A 363 -16.64 14.53 -1.96
CA TRP A 363 -17.48 13.93 -2.98
C TRP A 363 -18.97 14.16 -2.71
N GLN A 364 -19.42 14.03 -1.49
CA GLN A 364 -20.82 14.29 -1.14
C GLN A 364 -21.28 15.73 -1.39
N LEU A 365 -20.36 16.68 -1.21
CA LEU A 365 -20.68 18.11 -1.33
C LEU A 365 -20.53 18.64 -2.77
N TYR A 366 -19.49 18.19 -3.47
CA TYR A 366 -19.06 18.78 -4.75
C TYR A 366 -18.76 17.73 -5.83
N GLY A 367 -19.07 16.45 -5.59
CA GLY A 367 -18.78 15.36 -6.52
C GLY A 367 -17.30 15.26 -6.87
N TRP A 368 -17.01 14.97 -8.14
CA TRP A 368 -15.64 14.81 -8.63
C TRP A 368 -14.76 16.05 -8.45
N HIS A 369 -15.33 17.25 -8.59
CA HIS A 369 -14.60 18.51 -8.37
C HIS A 369 -14.14 18.67 -6.91
N GLY A 370 -14.90 18.14 -5.95
CA GLY A 370 -14.49 18.07 -4.56
C GLY A 370 -13.25 17.20 -4.36
N VAL A 371 -13.20 16.05 -5.03
CA VAL A 371 -12.03 15.14 -4.99
C VAL A 371 -10.80 15.81 -5.60
N ILE A 372 -10.96 16.47 -6.75
CA ILE A 372 -9.89 17.23 -7.40
C ILE A 372 -9.34 18.30 -6.44
N SER A 373 -10.23 19.05 -5.78
CA SER A 373 -9.84 20.09 -4.83
C SER A 373 -8.98 19.53 -3.68
N ILE A 374 -9.39 18.41 -3.09
CA ILE A 374 -8.61 17.73 -2.03
C ILE A 374 -7.25 17.27 -2.55
N GLY A 375 -7.20 16.65 -3.73
CA GLY A 375 -5.95 16.21 -4.34
C GLY A 375 -4.97 17.35 -4.57
N VAL A 376 -5.46 18.48 -5.10
CA VAL A 376 -4.66 19.69 -5.33
C VAL A 376 -4.19 20.30 -4.01
N ILE A 377 -5.06 20.39 -2.99
CA ILE A 377 -4.70 20.96 -1.68
C ILE A 377 -3.60 20.13 -1.02
N LEU A 378 -3.75 18.79 -0.94
CA LEU A 378 -2.77 17.92 -0.31
C LEU A 378 -1.41 18.01 -1.02
N THR A 379 -1.39 17.95 -2.34
CA THR A 379 -0.16 18.08 -3.13
C THR A 379 0.42 19.48 -3.04
N GLY A 380 -0.41 20.52 -3.03
CA GLY A 380 0.00 21.92 -2.85
C GLY A 380 0.70 22.16 -1.52
N ILE A 381 0.18 21.59 -0.42
CA ILE A 381 0.83 21.65 0.89
C ILE A 381 2.20 20.98 0.84
N SER A 382 2.30 19.79 0.21
CA SER A 382 3.58 19.10 0.03
C SER A 382 4.58 19.92 -0.79
N LEU A 383 4.10 20.61 -1.84
CA LEU A 383 4.93 21.50 -2.65
C LEU A 383 5.44 22.70 -1.83
N LEU A 384 4.58 23.33 -1.02
CA LEU A 384 4.99 24.39 -0.11
C LEU A 384 6.06 23.93 0.87
N ILE A 385 5.88 22.76 1.50
CA ILE A 385 6.91 22.16 2.37
C ILE A 385 8.22 21.98 1.58
N THR A 386 8.16 21.59 0.32
CA THR A 386 9.34 21.38 -0.52
C THR A 386 10.04 22.71 -0.88
N ILE A 387 9.28 23.79 -1.03
CA ILE A 387 9.82 25.14 -1.29
C ILE A 387 10.56 25.66 -0.05
N PHE A 388 9.93 25.59 1.12
CA PHE A 388 10.46 26.20 2.34
C PHE A 388 11.53 25.34 3.02
N TYR A 389 11.48 24.03 2.90
CA TYR A 389 12.49 23.14 3.47
C TYR A 389 13.62 22.87 2.49
N LYS A 390 14.75 23.55 2.70
CA LYS A 390 15.90 23.55 1.77
C LYS A 390 16.91 22.39 1.99
N LYS A 391 16.76 21.60 3.06
CA LYS A 391 17.65 20.47 3.36
C LYS A 391 17.14 19.17 2.77
#